data_a8c1eb2a6b86630d6b84e583970f8b41
#
_entry.id   a8c1eb2a6b86630d6b84e583970f8b41
#
_cell.length_a   1.000
_cell.length_b   1.000
_cell.length_c   1.000
_cell.angle_alpha   90.00
_cell.angle_beta   90.00
_cell.angle_gamma   90.00
#
_symmetry.space_group_name_H-M   'P 1'
#
loop_
_entity.id
_entity.type
_entity.pdbx_description
1 polymer ?
#
loop_
_entity_poly.entity_id
_entity_poly.type
_entity_poly.pdbx_seq_one_letter_code
_entity_poly.pdbx_strand_id
1 'polypeptide(L)'
;MNAALFAPAKELIATLPPFPLLPLSAVRMVQTPEQIEAALAELAAETCLGFDTESRPTFHKGQVSDGPHLVQFATAERAWLFQTRTPEALAAVAALLHDARVAKVGFGLANDRSQLASKFGIHPQNLVDLDRDFRRLGYKNSVGAKGAIAILFGQRFIKSKRLSTSNWSLPQLNEQQQLYAANDAYAAIRVHAAMLEMSDSDE
;
A
#
# COMPACT_ATOMS: atom_id res chain seq x y z
N MET A 1 -4.93 -1.00 34.56
CA MET A 1 -4.25 -0.05 33.64
C MET A 1 -3.49 -0.91 32.62
N ASN A 2 -3.94 -0.99 31.37
CA ASN A 2 -3.19 -1.71 30.37
C ASN A 2 -1.87 -0.95 30.08
N ALA A 3 -0.75 -1.67 30.10
CA ALA A 3 0.54 -1.08 29.73
C ALA A 3 0.46 -0.51 28.30
N ALA A 4 1.10 0.63 28.08
CA ALA A 4 1.15 1.24 26.76
C ALA A 4 1.93 0.32 25.79
N LEU A 5 1.34 0.00 24.64
CA LEU A 5 1.99 -0.80 23.61
C LEU A 5 2.83 0.10 22.69
N PHE A 6 4.00 -0.39 22.29
CA PHE A 6 4.91 0.28 21.35
C PHE A 6 5.34 -0.70 20.28
N ALA A 7 5.56 -0.18 19.07
CA ALA A 7 6.19 -0.98 18.02
C ALA A 7 7.60 -1.44 18.47
N PRO A 8 8.02 -2.65 18.06
CA PRO A 8 9.36 -3.15 18.37
C PRO A 8 10.47 -2.18 17.90
N ALA A 9 11.56 -2.10 18.66
CA ALA A 9 12.71 -1.29 18.27
C ALA A 9 13.31 -1.77 16.94
N LYS A 10 13.89 -0.82 16.17
CA LYS A 10 14.46 -1.13 14.83
C LYS A 10 15.55 -2.21 14.89
N GLU A 11 16.32 -2.20 15.96
CA GLU A 11 17.42 -3.16 16.23
C GLU A 11 16.84 -4.56 16.41
N LEU A 12 15.75 -4.71 17.13
CA LEU A 12 15.05 -6.00 17.29
C LEU A 12 14.45 -6.47 15.95
N ILE A 13 13.76 -5.58 15.22
CA ILE A 13 13.20 -5.92 13.90
C ILE A 13 14.29 -6.40 12.95
N ALA A 14 15.49 -5.82 13.01
CA ALA A 14 16.60 -6.21 12.14
C ALA A 14 17.09 -7.65 12.36
N THR A 15 16.87 -8.24 13.53
CA THR A 15 17.26 -9.62 13.85
C THR A 15 16.23 -10.68 13.42
N LEU A 16 15.01 -10.25 13.08
CA LEU A 16 13.94 -11.17 12.70
C LEU A 16 14.18 -11.79 11.32
N PRO A 17 13.65 -13.00 11.06
CA PRO A 17 13.69 -13.58 9.74
C PRO A 17 12.94 -12.72 8.71
N PRO A 18 13.33 -12.78 7.42
CA PRO A 18 12.69 -11.97 6.40
C PRO A 18 11.23 -12.38 6.18
N PHE A 19 10.35 -11.38 6.03
CA PHE A 19 8.96 -11.58 5.60
C PHE A 19 8.93 -11.99 4.11
N PRO A 20 8.17 -13.02 3.72
CA PRO A 20 8.03 -13.42 2.33
C PRO A 20 7.42 -12.31 1.49
N LEU A 21 8.08 -11.95 0.40
CA LEU A 21 7.64 -10.93 -0.54
C LEU A 21 7.02 -11.57 -1.78
N LEU A 22 6.16 -10.81 -2.49
CA LEU A 22 5.72 -11.19 -3.81
C LEU A 22 6.92 -11.25 -4.77
N PRO A 23 7.05 -12.31 -5.59
CA PRO A 23 8.02 -12.36 -6.66
C PRO A 23 7.60 -11.45 -7.82
N LEU A 24 8.54 -11.04 -8.68
CA LEU A 24 8.25 -10.19 -9.83
C LEU A 24 7.20 -10.81 -10.79
N SER A 25 7.14 -12.13 -10.88
CA SER A 25 6.14 -12.84 -11.67
C SER A 25 4.69 -12.64 -11.19
N ALA A 26 4.50 -12.23 -9.94
CA ALA A 26 3.21 -11.89 -9.36
C ALA A 26 2.84 -10.41 -9.51
N VAL A 27 3.72 -9.58 -10.07
CA VAL A 27 3.50 -8.15 -10.28
C VAL A 27 3.00 -7.89 -11.70
N ARG A 28 1.93 -7.11 -11.81
CA ARG A 28 1.33 -6.69 -13.09
C ARG A 28 1.50 -5.19 -13.26
N MET A 29 2.29 -4.76 -14.23
CA MET A 29 2.27 -3.36 -14.70
C MET A 29 1.03 -3.16 -15.56
N VAL A 30 0.25 -2.12 -15.24
CA VAL A 30 -1.01 -1.80 -15.94
C VAL A 30 -0.81 -0.48 -16.69
N GLN A 31 -0.56 -0.59 -18.01
CA GLN A 31 -0.15 0.53 -18.86
C GLN A 31 -0.94 0.64 -20.17
N THR A 32 -1.50 -0.47 -20.66
CA THR A 32 -2.30 -0.49 -21.91
C THR A 32 -3.79 -0.71 -21.63
N PRO A 33 -4.68 -0.35 -22.56
CA PRO A 33 -6.12 -0.59 -22.41
C PRO A 33 -6.45 -2.06 -22.11
N GLU A 34 -5.80 -3.00 -22.77
CA GLU A 34 -6.02 -4.44 -22.58
C GLU A 34 -5.58 -4.88 -21.16
N GLN A 35 -4.46 -4.33 -20.67
CA GLN A 35 -3.99 -4.59 -19.30
C GLN A 35 -4.92 -3.97 -18.26
N ILE A 36 -5.50 -2.79 -18.55
CA ILE A 36 -6.48 -2.15 -17.67
C ILE A 36 -7.74 -3.01 -17.57
N GLU A 37 -8.29 -3.46 -18.72
CA GLU A 37 -9.47 -4.32 -18.76
C GLU A 37 -9.24 -5.62 -17.98
N ALA A 38 -8.12 -6.30 -18.24
CA ALA A 38 -7.74 -7.52 -17.52
C ALA A 38 -7.61 -7.29 -16.01
N ALA A 39 -6.94 -6.22 -15.60
CA ALA A 39 -6.78 -5.88 -14.18
C ALA A 39 -8.12 -5.58 -13.50
N LEU A 40 -9.01 -4.82 -14.13
CA LEU A 40 -10.34 -4.54 -13.60
C LEU A 40 -11.18 -5.81 -13.48
N ALA A 41 -11.10 -6.72 -14.45
CA ALA A 41 -11.80 -8.00 -14.41
C ALA A 41 -11.29 -8.89 -13.26
N GLU A 42 -9.96 -8.97 -13.05
CA GLU A 42 -9.36 -9.73 -11.95
C GLU A 42 -9.75 -9.13 -10.58
N LEU A 43 -9.76 -7.80 -10.46
CA LEU A 43 -10.04 -7.10 -9.22
C LEU A 43 -11.54 -6.97 -8.88
N ALA A 44 -12.43 -7.21 -9.85
CA ALA A 44 -13.88 -7.05 -9.66
C ALA A 44 -14.48 -8.03 -8.64
N ALA A 45 -13.84 -9.16 -8.39
CA ALA A 45 -14.29 -10.18 -7.43
C ALA A 45 -13.78 -9.93 -6.00
N GLU A 46 -12.84 -9.00 -5.83
CA GLU A 46 -12.20 -8.74 -4.55
C GLU A 46 -13.08 -7.85 -3.66
N THR A 47 -13.09 -8.16 -2.38
CA THR A 47 -13.79 -7.35 -1.36
C THR A 47 -12.83 -6.50 -0.53
N CYS A 48 -11.54 -6.81 -0.60
CA CYS A 48 -10.48 -6.11 0.11
C CYS A 48 -9.18 -6.11 -0.71
N LEU A 49 -8.55 -4.96 -0.83
CA LEU A 49 -7.30 -4.79 -1.55
C LEU A 49 -6.28 -4.05 -0.69
N GLY A 50 -5.05 -4.52 -0.66
CA GLY A 50 -3.92 -3.73 -0.20
C GLY A 50 -3.73 -2.52 -1.12
N PHE A 51 -3.41 -1.37 -0.56
CA PHE A 51 -3.36 -0.11 -1.27
C PHE A 51 -2.19 0.76 -0.79
N ASP A 52 -1.49 1.37 -1.73
CA ASP A 52 -0.49 2.41 -1.48
C ASP A 52 -0.35 3.31 -2.71
N THR A 53 0.36 4.44 -2.59
CA THR A 53 0.69 5.30 -3.72
C THR A 53 2.14 5.75 -3.69
N GLU A 54 2.72 6.02 -4.88
CA GLU A 54 4.06 6.55 -4.98
C GLU A 54 4.10 7.83 -5.80
N SER A 55 4.83 8.81 -5.26
CA SER A 55 5.06 10.10 -5.92
C SER A 55 6.56 10.34 -6.11
N ARG A 56 6.93 10.97 -7.20
CA ARG A 56 8.32 11.42 -7.33
C ARG A 56 8.65 12.42 -6.20
N PRO A 57 9.87 12.38 -5.65
CA PRO A 57 10.24 13.28 -4.57
C PRO A 57 10.28 14.74 -5.05
N THR A 58 9.94 15.65 -4.15
CA THR A 58 10.13 17.09 -4.32
C THR A 58 11.43 17.50 -3.64
N PHE A 59 12.26 18.29 -4.32
CA PHE A 59 13.60 18.66 -3.84
C PHE A 59 13.67 20.09 -3.30
N HIS A 60 12.67 20.92 -3.58
CA HIS A 60 12.65 22.30 -3.16
C HIS A 60 11.55 22.56 -2.12
N LYS A 61 11.87 23.36 -1.11
CA LYS A 61 10.88 23.80 -0.11
C LYS A 61 9.72 24.55 -0.81
N GLY A 62 8.50 24.11 -0.58
CA GLY A 62 7.30 24.68 -1.21
C GLY A 62 6.95 24.10 -2.59
N GLN A 63 7.77 23.18 -3.11
CA GLN A 63 7.41 22.44 -4.32
C GLN A 63 6.24 21.51 -4.02
N VAL A 64 5.15 21.68 -4.77
CA VAL A 64 3.97 20.80 -4.67
C VAL A 64 4.22 19.55 -5.52
N SER A 65 4.01 18.38 -4.95
CA SER A 65 4.04 17.12 -5.72
C SER A 65 2.97 17.14 -6.81
N ASP A 66 3.30 16.65 -7.99
CA ASP A 66 2.38 16.45 -9.12
C ASP A 66 1.86 15.01 -9.21
N GLY A 67 2.23 14.15 -8.22
CA GLY A 67 1.71 12.80 -8.08
C GLY A 67 0.38 12.71 -7.35
N PRO A 68 -0.07 11.49 -7.05
CA PRO A 68 0.68 10.24 -7.19
C PRO A 68 0.90 9.81 -8.65
N HIS A 69 2.08 9.25 -8.93
CA HIS A 69 2.47 8.79 -10.27
C HIS A 69 2.21 7.30 -10.46
N LEU A 70 2.11 6.59 -9.35
CA LEU A 70 1.82 5.16 -9.30
C LEU A 70 0.78 4.91 -8.21
N VAL A 71 -0.19 4.07 -8.52
CA VAL A 71 -1.17 3.55 -7.56
C VAL A 71 -1.08 2.04 -7.57
N GLN A 72 -0.95 1.46 -6.38
CA GLN A 72 -0.80 0.02 -6.20
C GLN A 72 -2.03 -0.58 -5.54
N PHE A 73 -2.48 -1.71 -6.10
CA PHE A 73 -3.43 -2.60 -5.46
C PHE A 73 -2.82 -3.99 -5.33
N ALA A 74 -3.10 -4.69 -4.24
CA ALA A 74 -2.62 -6.04 -4.03
C ALA A 74 -3.66 -6.95 -3.36
N THR A 75 -3.64 -8.21 -3.76
CA THR A 75 -4.22 -9.34 -3.02
C THR A 75 -3.12 -10.09 -2.26
N ALA A 76 -3.45 -11.18 -1.61
CA ALA A 76 -2.48 -12.07 -0.98
C ALA A 76 -1.52 -12.77 -1.98
N GLU A 77 -1.81 -12.72 -3.28
CA GLU A 77 -1.10 -13.47 -4.31
C GLU A 77 -0.45 -12.62 -5.41
N ARG A 78 -1.00 -11.44 -5.66
CA ARG A 78 -0.60 -10.57 -6.78
C ARG A 78 -0.69 -9.10 -6.44
N ALA A 79 0.01 -8.28 -7.23
CA ALA A 79 -0.11 -6.83 -7.19
C ALA A 79 -0.26 -6.24 -8.59
N TRP A 80 -1.06 -5.17 -8.71
CA TRP A 80 -1.30 -4.39 -9.91
C TRP A 80 -0.80 -2.96 -9.70
N LEU A 81 0.06 -2.51 -10.60
CA LEU A 81 0.72 -1.23 -10.55
C LEU A 81 0.20 -0.34 -11.69
N PHE A 82 -0.65 0.63 -11.35
CA PHE A 82 -1.25 1.57 -12.29
C PHE A 82 -0.42 2.85 -12.34
N GLN A 83 0.20 3.15 -13.48
CA GLN A 83 0.80 4.46 -13.70
C GLN A 83 -0.29 5.47 -14.09
N THR A 84 -0.41 6.57 -13.34
CA THR A 84 -1.49 7.58 -13.50
C THR A 84 -1.24 8.55 -14.65
N ARG A 85 -0.53 8.11 -15.71
CA ARG A 85 -0.06 8.96 -16.82
C ARG A 85 -1.10 9.15 -17.91
N THR A 86 -2.01 8.21 -18.06
CA THR A 86 -3.05 8.24 -19.10
C THR A 86 -4.43 8.44 -18.48
N PRO A 87 -5.37 9.10 -19.18
CA PRO A 87 -6.73 9.25 -18.71
C PRO A 87 -7.41 7.92 -18.40
N GLU A 88 -7.13 6.89 -19.20
CA GLU A 88 -7.71 5.56 -19.07
C GLU A 88 -7.24 4.88 -17.77
N ALA A 89 -5.94 4.90 -17.49
CA ALA A 89 -5.40 4.37 -16.25
C ALA A 89 -5.94 5.13 -15.03
N LEU A 90 -6.05 6.45 -15.12
CA LEU A 90 -6.61 7.28 -14.06
C LEU A 90 -8.10 6.99 -13.84
N ALA A 91 -8.88 6.78 -14.91
CA ALA A 91 -10.29 6.40 -14.82
C ALA A 91 -10.45 5.02 -14.15
N ALA A 92 -9.60 4.04 -14.48
CA ALA A 92 -9.60 2.73 -13.85
C ALA A 92 -9.28 2.81 -12.35
N VAL A 93 -8.25 3.58 -11.98
CA VAL A 93 -7.91 3.85 -10.57
C VAL A 93 -9.08 4.51 -9.84
N ALA A 94 -9.72 5.51 -10.46
CA ALA A 94 -10.89 6.18 -9.89
C ALA A 94 -12.05 5.21 -9.67
N ALA A 95 -12.34 4.32 -10.62
CA ALA A 95 -13.39 3.33 -10.50
C ALA A 95 -13.13 2.37 -9.32
N LEU A 96 -11.91 1.86 -9.17
CA LEU A 96 -11.52 1.00 -8.04
C LEU A 96 -11.60 1.73 -6.71
N LEU A 97 -11.14 2.98 -6.65
CA LEU A 97 -11.14 3.78 -5.42
C LEU A 97 -12.54 4.24 -5.00
N HIS A 98 -13.46 4.47 -5.95
CA HIS A 98 -14.83 4.85 -5.66
C HIS A 98 -15.74 3.67 -5.30
N ASP A 99 -15.34 2.43 -5.57
CA ASP A 99 -16.16 1.26 -5.20
C ASP A 99 -16.17 1.06 -3.69
N ALA A 100 -17.28 1.46 -3.05
CA ALA A 100 -17.45 1.34 -1.60
C ALA A 100 -17.56 -0.13 -1.12
N ARG A 101 -17.82 -1.08 -2.01
CA ARG A 101 -17.91 -2.52 -1.67
C ARG A 101 -16.54 -3.11 -1.38
N VAL A 102 -15.48 -2.53 -1.94
CA VAL A 102 -14.10 -2.98 -1.81
C VAL A 102 -13.40 -2.14 -0.74
N ALA A 103 -12.88 -2.75 0.30
CA ALA A 103 -12.00 -2.09 1.26
C ALA A 103 -10.60 -1.88 0.63
N LYS A 104 -10.06 -0.67 0.74
CA LYS A 104 -8.67 -0.38 0.36
C LYS A 104 -7.87 -0.17 1.63
N VAL A 105 -6.97 -1.10 1.95
CA VAL A 105 -6.23 -1.12 3.21
C VAL A 105 -4.78 -0.71 3.01
N GLY A 106 -4.28 0.17 3.85
CA GLY A 106 -2.91 0.67 3.76
C GLY A 106 -2.43 1.31 5.06
N PHE A 107 -1.22 1.86 5.05
CA PHE A 107 -0.62 2.51 6.20
C PHE A 107 -0.49 4.02 6.00
N GLY A 108 -1.01 4.81 6.95
CA GLY A 108 -0.82 6.26 6.97
C GLY A 108 -1.47 6.99 5.79
N LEU A 109 -2.64 6.56 5.34
CA LEU A 109 -3.31 6.93 4.09
C LEU A 109 -3.82 8.38 4.02
N ALA A 110 -3.58 9.21 5.02
CA ALA A 110 -4.07 10.59 5.04
C ALA A 110 -3.47 11.44 3.90
N ASN A 111 -2.16 11.26 3.62
CA ASN A 111 -1.49 11.98 2.55
C ASN A 111 -1.94 11.50 1.16
N ASP A 112 -2.08 10.18 0.97
CA ASP A 112 -2.56 9.57 -0.29
C ASP A 112 -3.95 10.07 -0.64
N ARG A 113 -4.86 10.05 0.33
CA ARG A 113 -6.21 10.60 0.18
C ARG A 113 -6.18 12.07 -0.23
N SER A 114 -5.33 12.87 0.43
CA SER A 114 -5.20 14.30 0.14
C SER A 114 -4.65 14.56 -1.27
N GLN A 115 -3.63 13.81 -1.70
CA GLN A 115 -3.05 13.94 -3.03
C GLN A 115 -4.02 13.49 -4.12
N LEU A 116 -4.68 12.35 -3.98
CA LEU A 116 -5.71 11.86 -4.92
C LEU A 116 -6.82 12.89 -5.10
N ALA A 117 -7.34 13.45 -4.00
CA ALA A 117 -8.38 14.46 -4.05
C ALA A 117 -7.91 15.76 -4.71
N SER A 118 -6.75 16.29 -4.31
CA SER A 118 -6.26 17.58 -4.78
C SER A 118 -5.75 17.56 -6.22
N LYS A 119 -5.22 16.43 -6.69
CA LYS A 119 -4.61 16.31 -8.03
C LYS A 119 -5.55 15.75 -9.07
N PHE A 120 -6.40 14.83 -8.69
CA PHE A 120 -7.23 14.08 -9.63
C PHE A 120 -8.73 14.21 -9.35
N GLY A 121 -9.13 14.91 -8.26
CA GLY A 121 -10.53 14.95 -7.84
C GLY A 121 -11.08 13.59 -7.38
N ILE A 122 -10.19 12.62 -7.09
CA ILE A 122 -10.58 11.28 -6.66
C ILE A 122 -10.76 11.27 -5.15
N HIS A 123 -11.95 10.90 -4.69
CA HIS A 123 -12.30 10.77 -3.28
C HIS A 123 -12.51 9.29 -2.94
N PRO A 124 -11.46 8.58 -2.49
CA PRO A 124 -11.56 7.15 -2.21
C PRO A 124 -12.64 6.82 -1.18
N GLN A 125 -13.41 5.77 -1.46
CA GLN A 125 -14.40 5.21 -0.54
C GLN A 125 -13.81 3.98 0.16
N ASN A 126 -14.29 3.70 1.38
CA ASN A 126 -13.89 2.53 2.17
C ASN A 126 -12.36 2.36 2.29
N LEU A 127 -11.66 3.45 2.68
CA LEU A 127 -10.24 3.42 3.03
C LEU A 127 -10.06 2.96 4.48
N VAL A 128 -9.27 1.93 4.68
CA VAL A 128 -8.89 1.39 5.99
C VAL A 128 -7.42 1.71 6.26
N ASP A 129 -7.18 2.57 7.23
CA ASP A 129 -5.82 2.96 7.64
C ASP A 129 -5.35 2.11 8.83
N LEU A 130 -4.48 1.15 8.55
CA LEU A 130 -3.97 0.20 9.54
C LEU A 130 -3.23 0.87 10.71
N ASP A 131 -2.59 2.02 10.51
CA ASP A 131 -2.00 2.78 11.63
C ASP A 131 -3.08 3.25 12.63
N ARG A 132 -4.29 3.50 12.17
CA ARG A 132 -5.43 3.81 13.05
C ARG A 132 -5.90 2.59 13.83
N ASP A 133 -5.91 1.42 13.18
CA ASP A 133 -6.33 0.18 13.84
C ASP A 133 -5.32 -0.23 14.91
N PHE A 134 -4.01 -0.14 14.65
CA PHE A 134 -3.00 -0.34 15.68
C PHE A 134 -3.13 0.66 16.86
N ARG A 135 -3.52 1.91 16.60
CA ARG A 135 -3.81 2.86 17.69
C ARG A 135 -5.01 2.44 18.53
N ARG A 136 -6.06 1.89 17.91
CA ARG A 136 -7.24 1.34 18.62
C ARG A 136 -6.87 0.15 19.51
N LEU A 137 -5.90 -0.66 19.06
CA LEU A 137 -5.32 -1.74 19.86
C LEU A 137 -4.41 -1.24 21.01
N GLY A 138 -4.18 0.07 21.14
CA GLY A 138 -3.43 0.67 22.25
C GLY A 138 -1.99 1.04 21.93
N TYR A 139 -1.52 0.89 20.68
CA TYR A 139 -0.20 1.33 20.27
C TYR A 139 -0.11 2.87 20.25
N LYS A 140 0.90 3.43 20.93
CA LYS A 140 1.02 4.88 21.13
C LYS A 140 1.64 5.61 19.96
N ASN A 141 2.54 4.95 19.22
CA ASN A 141 3.20 5.51 18.04
C ASN A 141 2.66 4.85 16.76
N SER A 142 2.87 5.50 15.60
CA SER A 142 2.63 4.86 14.31
C SER A 142 3.47 3.60 14.21
N VAL A 143 2.82 2.49 13.89
CA VAL A 143 3.46 1.18 13.79
C VAL A 143 4.08 1.01 12.40
N GLY A 144 3.37 1.45 11.35
CA GLY A 144 3.77 1.27 9.95
C GLY A 144 3.97 -0.18 9.55
N ALA A 145 4.18 -0.43 8.25
CA ALA A 145 4.29 -1.79 7.73
C ALA A 145 5.40 -2.63 8.39
N LYS A 146 6.57 -2.03 8.67
CA LYS A 146 7.68 -2.76 9.31
C LYS A 146 7.36 -3.23 10.72
N GLY A 147 6.77 -2.35 11.51
CA GLY A 147 6.36 -2.68 12.88
C GLY A 147 5.23 -3.69 12.90
N ALA A 148 4.22 -3.51 12.04
CA ALA A 148 3.07 -4.41 11.94
C ALA A 148 3.48 -5.83 11.56
N ILE A 149 4.34 -5.99 10.56
CA ILE A 149 4.89 -7.30 10.16
C ILE A 149 5.70 -7.93 11.31
N ALA A 150 6.48 -7.15 12.03
CA ALA A 150 7.23 -7.65 13.18
C ALA A 150 6.31 -8.11 14.33
N ILE A 151 5.25 -7.37 14.60
CA ILE A 151 4.29 -7.67 15.67
C ILE A 151 3.48 -8.95 15.34
N LEU A 152 2.92 -9.02 14.14
CA LEU A 152 1.96 -10.06 13.77
C LEU A 152 2.62 -11.36 13.30
N PHE A 153 3.77 -11.24 12.63
CA PHE A 153 4.42 -12.40 12.00
C PHE A 153 5.77 -12.77 12.62
N GLY A 154 6.31 -11.96 13.54
CA GLY A 154 7.68 -12.16 14.03
C GLY A 154 8.74 -12.09 12.93
N GLN A 155 8.49 -11.32 11.88
CA GLN A 155 9.32 -11.22 10.68
C GLN A 155 9.69 -9.78 10.38
N ARG A 156 10.75 -9.55 9.60
CA ARG A 156 11.16 -8.21 9.16
C ARG A 156 10.71 -7.93 7.73
N PHE A 157 10.05 -6.82 7.52
CA PHE A 157 9.74 -6.29 6.20
C PHE A 157 10.93 -5.48 5.68
N ILE A 158 11.56 -5.97 4.60
CA ILE A 158 12.74 -5.34 3.99
C ILE A 158 12.27 -4.26 3.02
N LYS A 159 12.40 -2.99 3.42
CA LYS A 159 12.00 -1.83 2.62
C LYS A 159 13.22 -0.91 2.40
N SER A 160 13.60 -0.71 1.14
CA SER A 160 14.74 0.14 0.76
C SER A 160 14.40 1.63 0.86
N LYS A 161 15.13 2.36 1.72
CA LYS A 161 14.97 3.82 1.83
C LYS A 161 15.31 4.54 0.51
N ARG A 162 16.23 4.01 -0.28
CA ARG A 162 16.60 4.59 -1.58
C ARG A 162 15.45 4.50 -2.59
N LEU A 163 14.69 3.40 -2.56
CA LEU A 163 13.57 3.21 -3.48
C LEU A 163 12.38 4.09 -3.11
N SER A 164 12.10 4.34 -1.82
CA SER A 164 11.03 5.25 -1.39
C SER A 164 11.16 6.68 -1.91
N THR A 165 12.38 7.09 -2.27
CA THR A 165 12.68 8.42 -2.83
C THR A 165 13.09 8.37 -4.30
N SER A 166 12.73 7.29 -5.00
CA SER A 166 13.07 7.16 -6.41
C SER A 166 12.14 7.98 -7.31
N ASN A 167 12.51 8.14 -8.58
CA ASN A 167 11.67 8.85 -9.52
C ASN A 167 10.54 7.96 -10.04
N TRP A 168 9.38 8.06 -9.44
CA TRP A 168 8.18 7.30 -9.78
C TRP A 168 7.45 7.79 -11.03
N SER A 169 7.84 8.97 -11.57
CA SER A 169 7.27 9.51 -12.81
C SER A 169 7.92 8.96 -14.09
N LEU A 170 8.88 8.04 -13.99
CA LEU A 170 9.52 7.42 -15.15
C LEU A 170 8.51 6.61 -15.98
N PRO A 171 8.62 6.64 -17.33
CA PRO A 171 7.76 5.83 -18.20
C PRO A 171 7.87 4.33 -17.93
N GLN A 172 9.06 3.86 -17.60
CA GLN A 172 9.34 2.48 -17.28
C GLN A 172 9.97 2.41 -15.89
N LEU A 173 9.33 1.67 -15.01
CA LEU A 173 9.85 1.35 -13.69
C LEU A 173 10.72 0.10 -13.79
N ASN A 174 11.91 0.13 -13.18
CA ASN A 174 12.75 -1.05 -13.10
C ASN A 174 12.16 -2.09 -12.13
N GLU A 175 12.66 -3.31 -12.19
CA GLU A 175 12.17 -4.44 -11.37
C GLU A 175 12.21 -4.15 -9.87
N GLN A 176 13.24 -3.45 -9.38
CA GLN A 176 13.33 -3.08 -7.97
C GLN A 176 12.24 -2.10 -7.53
N GLN A 177 11.89 -1.14 -8.40
CA GLN A 177 10.77 -0.22 -8.16
C GLN A 177 9.44 -0.97 -8.17
N GLN A 178 9.24 -1.85 -9.16
CA GLN A 178 8.02 -2.65 -9.25
C GLN A 178 7.85 -3.53 -8.00
N LEU A 179 8.89 -4.26 -7.60
CA LEU A 179 8.85 -5.09 -6.39
C LEU A 179 8.63 -4.26 -5.12
N TYR A 180 9.26 -3.10 -5.02
CA TYR A 180 9.09 -2.21 -3.88
C TYR A 180 7.62 -1.78 -3.74
N ALA A 181 7.05 -1.18 -4.79
CA ALA A 181 5.68 -0.69 -4.79
C ALA A 181 4.64 -1.81 -4.59
N ALA A 182 4.83 -2.94 -5.27
CA ALA A 182 3.95 -4.11 -5.13
C ALA A 182 3.93 -4.63 -3.68
N ASN A 183 5.10 -4.71 -3.05
CA ASN A 183 5.21 -5.26 -1.71
C ASN A 183 4.75 -4.30 -0.61
N ASP A 184 4.66 -2.99 -0.87
CA ASP A 184 4.05 -2.05 0.07
C ASP A 184 2.54 -2.29 0.20
N ALA A 185 1.83 -2.41 -0.91
CA ALA A 185 0.42 -2.78 -0.92
C ALA A 185 0.19 -4.23 -0.43
N TYR A 186 1.06 -5.17 -0.82
CA TYR A 186 1.00 -6.56 -0.36
C TYR A 186 1.16 -6.67 1.17
N ALA A 187 2.10 -5.95 1.76
CA ALA A 187 2.28 -5.95 3.21
C ALA A 187 1.00 -5.48 3.93
N ALA A 188 0.29 -4.49 3.38
CA ALA A 188 -0.94 -3.99 3.96
C ALA A 188 -2.06 -5.05 3.97
N ILE A 189 -2.31 -5.73 2.84
CA ILE A 189 -3.35 -6.76 2.79
C ILE A 189 -3.02 -7.94 3.71
N ARG A 190 -1.75 -8.36 3.80
CA ARG A 190 -1.33 -9.44 4.69
C ARG A 190 -1.51 -9.09 6.17
N VAL A 191 -1.16 -7.85 6.54
CA VAL A 191 -1.37 -7.35 7.91
C VAL A 191 -2.86 -7.28 8.23
N HIS A 192 -3.68 -6.77 7.32
CA HIS A 192 -5.13 -6.70 7.52
C HIS A 192 -5.75 -8.08 7.74
N ALA A 193 -5.40 -9.06 6.91
CA ALA A 193 -5.89 -10.43 7.05
C ALA A 193 -5.52 -11.03 8.42
N ALA A 194 -4.26 -10.87 8.87
CA ALA A 194 -3.82 -11.36 10.17
C ALA A 194 -4.54 -10.67 11.34
N MET A 195 -4.89 -9.39 11.22
CA MET A 195 -5.65 -8.66 12.24
C MET A 195 -7.09 -9.18 12.34
N LEU A 196 -7.72 -9.54 11.22
CA LEU A 196 -9.06 -10.13 11.23
C LEU A 196 -9.05 -11.50 11.91
N GLU A 197 -8.09 -12.37 11.57
CA GLU A 197 -7.93 -13.70 12.19
C GLU A 197 -7.74 -13.62 13.71
N MET A 198 -7.04 -12.60 14.21
CA MET A 198 -6.89 -12.36 15.65
C MET A 198 -8.22 -11.97 16.30
N SER A 199 -9.00 -11.11 15.65
CA SER A 199 -10.29 -10.67 16.18
C SER A 199 -11.31 -11.80 16.30
N ASP A 200 -11.31 -12.72 15.32
CA ASP A 200 -12.19 -13.89 15.31
C ASP A 200 -11.78 -14.96 16.35
N SER A 201 -10.52 -14.91 16.80
CA SER A 201 -9.98 -15.85 17.80
C SER A 201 -10.28 -15.44 19.24
N ASP A 202 -10.66 -14.17 19.46
CA ASP A 202 -10.97 -13.60 20.78
C ASP A 202 -12.50 -13.64 21.11
N GLU A 203 -13.34 -14.11 20.17
CA GLU A 203 -14.79 -14.35 20.35
C GLU A 203 -15.08 -15.84 20.68
#